data_a449c731b8395351b0a4ad00a2b63b92
#
_entry.id   a449c731b8395351b0a4ad00a2b63b92
#
_cell.length_a   1.000
_cell.length_b   1.000
_cell.length_c   1.000
_cell.angle_alpha   90.00
_cell.angle_beta   90.00
_cell.angle_gamma   90.00
#
_symmetry.space_group_name_H-M   'P 1'
#
loop_
_entity.id
_entity.type
_entity.pdbx_description
1 polymer ?
#
loop_
_entity_poly.entity_id
_entity_poly.type
_entity_poly.pdbx_seq_one_letter_code
_entity_poly.pdbx_strand_id
1 'polypeptide(L)'
;AIFVNNRGKVLSQEYNFSPFCKVVRRNPIYAKRCNQCDLYGGLDATKELSSCPYRCHMGLIDFSVPIMKDGAILGFIMAGQTKTEDTTIKPILPTQTDWHDDTKLRALYRTLPVLTAEQIYSATKVLRILVEHYFPFNDAIAEEMPYEQLPDFVESERPINRPEIRKA
;
A
#
# COMPACT_ATOMS: atom_id res chain seq x y z
N ALA A 1 4.99 -2.90 -9.81
CA ALA A 1 5.19 -3.41 -8.45
C ALA A 1 6.55 -2.99 -7.91
N ILE A 2 6.72 -2.95 -6.61
CA ILE A 2 8.01 -2.77 -5.91
C ILE A 2 8.04 -3.66 -4.66
N PHE A 3 9.25 -3.96 -4.21
CA PHE A 3 9.49 -4.52 -2.88
C PHE A 3 10.00 -3.44 -1.95
N VAL A 4 9.39 -3.30 -0.78
CA VAL A 4 9.79 -2.39 0.29
C VAL A 4 10.08 -3.19 1.56
N ASN A 5 11.03 -2.72 2.37
CA ASN A 5 11.29 -3.34 3.66
C ASN A 5 10.22 -2.97 4.70
N ASN A 6 10.34 -3.52 5.90
CA ASN A 6 9.44 -3.26 7.03
C ASN A 6 9.47 -1.81 7.56
N ARG A 7 10.30 -0.92 6.97
CA ARG A 7 10.35 0.52 7.24
C ARG A 7 9.86 1.37 6.06
N GLY A 8 9.27 0.75 5.04
CA GLY A 8 8.78 1.44 3.84
C GLY A 8 9.87 1.89 2.86
N LYS A 9 11.14 1.47 3.06
CA LYS A 9 12.23 1.78 2.13
C LYS A 9 12.17 0.85 0.93
N VAL A 10 12.16 1.41 -0.28
CA VAL A 10 12.22 0.63 -1.53
C VAL A 10 13.55 -0.11 -1.64
N LEU A 11 13.49 -1.42 -1.89
CA LEU A 11 14.64 -2.31 -2.04
C LEU A 11 14.79 -2.88 -3.45
N SER A 12 13.76 -2.83 -4.28
CA SER A 12 13.81 -3.30 -5.67
C SER A 12 13.77 -2.15 -6.66
N GLN A 13 14.00 -2.46 -7.93
CA GLN A 13 13.64 -1.56 -9.01
C GLN A 13 12.11 -1.46 -9.16
N GLU A 14 11.64 -0.41 -9.83
CA GLU A 14 10.23 -0.17 -10.13
C GLU A 14 9.80 -1.03 -11.33
N TYR A 15 9.01 -2.08 -11.08
CA TYR A 15 8.48 -2.94 -12.14
C TYR A 15 7.13 -2.41 -12.64
N ASN A 16 7.06 -2.11 -13.93
CA ASN A 16 5.84 -1.67 -14.62
C ASN A 16 5.13 -0.48 -13.93
N PHE A 17 5.92 0.50 -13.44
CA PHE A 17 5.37 1.72 -12.88
C PHE A 17 4.78 2.61 -13.96
N SER A 18 3.63 3.20 -13.63
CA SER A 18 3.01 4.21 -14.48
C SER A 18 3.90 5.46 -14.63
N PRO A 19 3.86 6.15 -15.78
CA PRO A 19 4.57 7.41 -15.93
C PRO A 19 4.19 8.45 -14.87
N PHE A 20 2.93 8.46 -14.41
CA PHE A 20 2.46 9.31 -13.32
C PHE A 20 3.23 9.05 -12.02
N CYS A 21 3.24 7.80 -11.54
CA CYS A 21 3.92 7.46 -10.29
C CYS A 21 5.45 7.65 -10.38
N LYS A 22 6.06 7.42 -11.55
CA LYS A 22 7.48 7.74 -11.76
C LYS A 22 7.80 9.21 -11.56
N VAL A 23 6.93 10.12 -12.04
CA VAL A 23 7.11 11.56 -11.84
C VAL A 23 6.85 11.95 -10.38
N VAL A 24 5.77 11.43 -9.79
CA VAL A 24 5.42 11.67 -8.38
C VAL A 24 6.56 11.27 -7.43
N ARG A 25 7.12 10.08 -7.60
CA ARG A 25 8.21 9.58 -6.75
C ARG A 25 9.56 10.28 -6.94
N ARG A 26 9.72 11.08 -8.00
CA ARG A 26 10.90 11.96 -8.18
C ARG A 26 10.80 13.28 -7.42
N ASN A 27 9.61 13.68 -7.03
CA ASN A 27 9.43 14.85 -6.18
C ASN A 27 9.64 14.45 -4.71
N PRO A 28 10.61 15.03 -3.98
CA PRO A 28 10.94 14.61 -2.61
C PRO A 28 9.77 14.69 -1.62
N ILE A 29 8.88 15.68 -1.80
CA ILE A 29 7.70 15.86 -0.93
C ILE A 29 6.72 14.69 -1.15
N TYR A 30 6.40 14.40 -2.39
CA TYR A 30 5.48 13.30 -2.73
C TYR A 30 6.10 11.93 -2.46
N ALA A 31 7.42 11.77 -2.75
CA ALA A 31 8.13 10.51 -2.49
C ALA A 31 8.06 10.09 -1.01
N LYS A 32 8.23 11.03 -0.08
CA LYS A 32 8.09 10.76 1.35
C LYS A 32 6.70 10.20 1.66
N ARG A 33 5.65 10.80 1.10
CA ARG A 33 4.26 10.34 1.31
C ARG A 33 3.97 9.03 0.60
N CYS A 34 4.56 8.77 -0.58
CA CYS A 34 4.49 7.45 -1.21
C CYS A 34 5.03 6.37 -0.28
N ASN A 35 6.24 6.59 0.28
CA ASN A 35 6.86 5.63 1.19
C ASN A 35 6.02 5.40 2.47
N GLN A 36 5.35 6.44 2.98
CA GLN A 36 4.43 6.31 4.10
C GLN A 36 3.18 5.47 3.71
N CYS A 37 2.59 5.71 2.52
CA CYS A 37 1.49 4.89 2.03
C CYS A 37 1.90 3.42 1.88
N ASP A 38 3.09 3.17 1.31
CA ASP A 38 3.63 1.83 1.14
C ASP A 38 3.80 1.12 2.50
N LEU A 39 4.37 1.82 3.49
CA LEU A 39 4.54 1.27 4.83
C LEU A 39 3.21 0.97 5.52
N TYR A 40 2.31 1.94 5.56
CA TYR A 40 1.02 1.75 6.25
C TYR A 40 0.15 0.70 5.57
N GLY A 41 0.14 0.66 4.23
CA GLY A 41 -0.56 -0.38 3.49
C GLY A 41 0.01 -1.77 3.77
N GLY A 42 1.33 -1.89 3.89
CA GLY A 42 1.99 -3.13 4.28
C GLY A 42 1.64 -3.57 5.69
N LEU A 43 1.68 -2.66 6.65
CA LEU A 43 1.32 -2.94 8.04
C LEU A 43 -0.16 -3.32 8.20
N ASP A 44 -1.07 -2.64 7.48
CA ASP A 44 -2.48 -3.00 7.50
C ASP A 44 -2.72 -4.41 6.92
N ALA A 45 -2.05 -4.74 5.81
CA ALA A 45 -2.12 -6.07 5.22
C ALA A 45 -1.62 -7.17 6.18
N THR A 46 -0.63 -6.87 7.00
CA THR A 46 -0.13 -7.80 8.01
C THR A 46 -1.15 -8.03 9.14
N LYS A 47 -1.81 -6.96 9.62
CA LYS A 47 -2.79 -7.08 10.70
C LYS A 47 -4.01 -7.93 10.32
N GLU A 48 -4.43 -7.83 9.08
CA GLU A 48 -5.61 -8.54 8.59
C GLU A 48 -5.26 -9.93 8.04
N LEU A 49 -3.96 -10.32 8.01
CA LEU A 49 -3.47 -11.51 7.32
C LEU A 49 -4.03 -11.62 5.89
N SER A 50 -4.39 -10.47 5.33
CA SER A 50 -4.99 -10.35 4.01
C SER A 50 -4.48 -9.12 3.31
N SER A 51 -4.38 -9.21 1.98
CA SER A 51 -4.03 -8.06 1.17
C SER A 51 -5.23 -7.13 1.02
N CYS A 52 -5.18 -5.96 1.65
CA CYS A 52 -6.24 -4.95 1.56
C CYS A 52 -5.87 -3.85 0.56
N PRO A 53 -6.72 -3.59 -0.44
CA PRO A 53 -6.59 -2.39 -1.25
C PRO A 53 -6.81 -1.14 -0.40
N TYR A 54 -6.03 -0.11 -0.66
CA TYR A 54 -6.16 1.21 -0.03
C TYR A 54 -5.99 2.32 -1.07
N ARG A 55 -6.48 3.51 -0.76
CA ARG A 55 -6.28 4.68 -1.59
C ARG A 55 -5.04 5.44 -1.09
N CYS A 56 -4.03 5.61 -1.96
CA CYS A 56 -2.82 6.34 -1.63
C CYS A 56 -3.05 7.86 -1.61
N HIS A 57 -2.04 8.62 -1.16
CA HIS A 57 -2.15 10.08 -1.05
C HIS A 57 -2.39 10.82 -2.37
N MET A 58 -2.12 10.20 -3.52
CA MET A 58 -2.42 10.75 -4.85
C MET A 58 -3.81 10.33 -5.37
N GLY A 59 -4.60 9.63 -4.56
CA GLY A 59 -5.94 9.17 -4.91
C GLY A 59 -5.98 7.87 -5.72
N LEU A 60 -4.85 7.21 -5.95
CA LEU A 60 -4.78 5.93 -6.64
C LEU A 60 -5.00 4.76 -5.69
N ILE A 61 -5.45 3.64 -6.25
CA ILE A 61 -5.57 2.39 -5.51
C ILE A 61 -4.27 1.61 -5.61
N ASP A 62 -3.74 1.28 -4.46
CA ASP A 62 -2.62 0.37 -4.27
C ASP A 62 -3.06 -0.75 -3.32
N PHE A 63 -2.31 -1.85 -3.33
CA PHE A 63 -2.47 -2.97 -2.41
C PHE A 63 -1.11 -3.59 -2.12
N SER A 64 -1.00 -4.25 -0.99
CA SER A 64 0.24 -4.83 -0.52
C SER A 64 0.04 -6.25 -0.03
N VAL A 65 1.10 -7.05 -0.15
CA VAL A 65 1.18 -8.39 0.44
C VAL A 65 2.44 -8.46 1.29
N PRO A 66 2.33 -8.82 2.58
CA PRO A 66 3.49 -8.96 3.43
C PRO A 66 4.31 -10.19 3.05
N ILE A 67 5.63 -10.09 3.18
CA ILE A 67 6.55 -11.22 3.12
C ILE A 67 7.01 -11.50 4.54
N MET A 68 6.66 -12.69 5.02
CA MET A 68 7.00 -13.14 6.36
C MET A 68 8.02 -14.27 6.29
N LYS A 69 8.91 -14.34 7.26
CA LYS A 69 9.79 -15.48 7.47
C LYS A 69 10.05 -15.65 8.96
N ASP A 70 9.85 -16.86 9.45
CA ASP A 70 10.08 -17.23 10.86
C ASP A 70 9.42 -16.22 11.85
N GLY A 71 8.19 -15.79 11.53
CA GLY A 71 7.41 -14.82 12.31
C GLY A 71 7.82 -13.36 12.18
N ALA A 72 8.88 -13.06 11.44
CA ALA A 72 9.33 -11.70 11.23
C ALA A 72 8.84 -11.15 9.87
N ILE A 73 8.44 -9.87 9.85
CA ILE A 73 8.14 -9.15 8.61
C ILE A 73 9.45 -8.80 7.92
N LEU A 74 9.72 -9.39 6.76
CA LEU A 74 10.86 -9.02 5.92
C LEU A 74 10.58 -7.76 5.11
N GLY A 75 9.33 -7.56 4.70
CA GLY A 75 8.90 -6.43 3.91
C GLY A 75 7.56 -6.69 3.22
N PHE A 76 7.28 -5.90 2.20
CA PHE A 76 6.00 -5.92 1.49
C PHE A 76 6.21 -5.85 -0.01
N ILE A 77 5.44 -6.61 -0.78
CA ILE A 77 5.28 -6.37 -2.21
C ILE A 77 4.11 -5.43 -2.39
N MET A 78 4.38 -4.29 -3.03
CA MET A 78 3.39 -3.26 -3.34
C MET A 78 3.02 -3.33 -4.81
N ALA A 79 1.74 -3.28 -5.11
CA ALA A 79 1.22 -3.19 -6.48
C ALA A 79 -0.02 -2.30 -6.52
N GLY A 80 -0.48 -1.95 -7.73
CA GLY A 80 -1.64 -1.09 -7.91
C GLY A 80 -1.42 -0.02 -8.97
N GLN A 81 -1.53 1.26 -8.60
CA GLN A 81 -1.42 2.45 -9.46
C GLN A 81 -2.61 2.56 -10.44
N THR A 82 -3.79 2.25 -9.96
CA THR A 82 -5.02 2.31 -10.73
C THR A 82 -6.02 3.28 -10.12
N LYS A 83 -6.97 3.72 -10.93
CA LYS A 83 -8.15 4.49 -10.48
C LYS A 83 -9.32 3.56 -10.27
N THR A 84 -10.27 3.98 -9.44
CA THR A 84 -11.59 3.35 -9.31
C THR A 84 -12.64 4.40 -8.94
N GLU A 85 -13.86 4.16 -9.33
CA GLU A 85 -15.04 4.93 -8.88
C GLU A 85 -15.57 4.45 -7.52
N ASP A 86 -15.07 3.30 -7.05
CA ASP A 86 -15.44 2.76 -5.74
C ASP A 86 -14.95 3.66 -4.61
N THR A 87 -15.88 4.20 -3.84
CA THR A 87 -15.62 5.07 -2.68
C THR A 87 -15.48 4.30 -1.37
N THR A 88 -15.69 2.99 -1.38
CA THR A 88 -15.56 2.15 -0.17
C THR A 88 -14.10 1.93 0.19
N ILE A 89 -13.18 1.92 -0.80
CA ILE A 89 -11.75 1.81 -0.56
C ILE A 89 -11.24 3.13 0.01
N LYS A 90 -10.88 3.12 1.30
CA LYS A 90 -10.54 4.31 2.05
C LYS A 90 -9.11 4.80 1.82
N PRO A 91 -8.85 6.11 1.95
CA PRO A 91 -7.49 6.64 1.92
C PRO A 91 -6.71 6.20 3.16
N ILE A 92 -5.46 5.79 2.94
CA ILE A 92 -4.53 5.42 4.02
C ILE A 92 -3.82 6.65 4.62
N LEU A 93 -3.70 7.70 3.82
CA LEU A 93 -3.27 9.04 4.22
C LEU A 93 -4.22 10.08 3.60
N PRO A 94 -4.28 11.31 4.13
CA PRO A 94 -5.02 12.39 3.50
C PRO A 94 -4.59 12.58 2.04
N THR A 95 -5.58 12.62 1.15
CA THR A 95 -5.35 12.80 -0.29
C THR A 95 -4.84 14.21 -0.56
N GLN A 96 -3.78 14.32 -1.36
CA GLN A 96 -3.24 15.59 -1.82
C GLN A 96 -3.94 16.04 -3.11
N THR A 97 -4.18 17.33 -3.21
CA THR A 97 -4.86 17.95 -4.36
C THR A 97 -4.03 19.03 -5.03
N ASP A 98 -2.93 19.46 -4.43
CA ASP A 98 -2.04 20.51 -4.91
C ASP A 98 -1.43 20.20 -6.30
N TRP A 99 -1.24 18.92 -6.63
CA TRP A 99 -0.78 18.49 -7.94
C TRP A 99 -1.82 18.69 -9.05
N HIS A 100 -3.07 18.96 -8.72
CA HIS A 100 -4.12 19.18 -9.72
C HIS A 100 -3.86 20.42 -10.59
N ASP A 101 -3.05 21.35 -10.14
CA ASP A 101 -2.66 22.52 -10.93
C ASP A 101 -1.50 22.23 -11.88
N ASP A 102 -0.80 21.12 -11.70
CA ASP A 102 0.25 20.66 -12.62
C ASP A 102 -0.35 20.00 -13.87
N THR A 103 -0.24 20.70 -15.00
CA THR A 103 -0.78 20.23 -16.31
C THR A 103 -0.19 18.90 -16.73
N LYS A 104 1.11 18.68 -16.46
CA LYS A 104 1.81 17.44 -16.81
C LYS A 104 1.31 16.28 -15.95
N LEU A 105 1.20 16.46 -14.65
CA LEU A 105 0.68 15.43 -13.75
C LEU A 105 -0.77 15.09 -14.09
N ARG A 106 -1.62 16.08 -14.36
CA ARG A 106 -3.00 15.82 -14.83
C ARG A 106 -3.06 15.00 -16.11
N ALA A 107 -2.22 15.32 -17.10
CA ALA A 107 -2.16 14.57 -18.34
C ALA A 107 -1.78 13.10 -18.08
N LEU A 108 -0.75 12.86 -17.29
CA LEU A 108 -0.32 11.52 -16.92
C LEU A 108 -1.36 10.76 -16.08
N TYR A 109 -2.04 11.44 -15.14
CA TYR A 109 -3.11 10.83 -14.34
C TYR A 109 -4.29 10.33 -15.19
N ARG A 110 -4.63 11.07 -16.26
CA ARG A 110 -5.70 10.65 -17.20
C ARG A 110 -5.39 9.35 -17.92
N THR A 111 -4.13 9.02 -18.15
CA THR A 111 -3.71 7.78 -18.83
C THR A 111 -3.77 6.54 -17.93
N LEU A 112 -3.95 6.72 -16.62
CA LEU A 112 -4.01 5.60 -15.68
C LEU A 112 -5.26 4.74 -15.90
N PRO A 113 -5.15 3.42 -15.77
CA PRO A 113 -6.29 2.52 -15.90
C PRO A 113 -7.35 2.80 -14.83
N VAL A 114 -8.61 2.60 -15.20
CA VAL A 114 -9.74 2.60 -14.28
C VAL A 114 -10.20 1.16 -14.14
N LEU A 115 -10.21 0.64 -12.91
CA LEU A 115 -10.62 -0.73 -12.61
C LEU A 115 -11.84 -0.73 -11.70
N THR A 116 -12.65 -1.75 -11.82
CA THR A 116 -13.74 -2.03 -10.88
C THR A 116 -13.16 -2.56 -9.55
N ALA A 117 -13.93 -2.46 -8.47
CA ALA A 117 -13.55 -3.05 -7.19
C ALA A 117 -13.24 -4.55 -7.33
N GLU A 118 -14.09 -5.29 -8.07
CA GLU A 118 -13.90 -6.72 -8.31
C GLU A 118 -12.55 -7.03 -8.99
N GLN A 119 -12.17 -6.25 -10.01
CA GLN A 119 -10.88 -6.40 -10.69
C GLN A 119 -9.70 -6.12 -9.72
N ILE A 120 -9.83 -5.09 -8.88
CA ILE A 120 -8.82 -4.75 -7.88
C ILE A 120 -8.67 -5.89 -6.86
N TYR A 121 -9.77 -6.38 -6.29
CA TYR A 121 -9.73 -7.48 -5.33
C TYR A 121 -9.23 -8.78 -5.97
N SER A 122 -9.56 -9.05 -7.22
CA SER A 122 -9.05 -10.22 -7.95
C SER A 122 -7.54 -10.12 -8.16
N ALA A 123 -7.02 -8.96 -8.59
CA ALA A 123 -5.57 -8.74 -8.73
C ALA A 123 -4.83 -8.88 -7.39
N THR A 124 -5.43 -8.39 -6.31
CA THR A 124 -4.92 -8.52 -4.95
C THR A 124 -4.81 -9.98 -4.52
N LYS A 125 -5.84 -10.79 -4.78
CA LYS A 125 -5.82 -12.24 -4.49
C LYS A 125 -4.75 -12.97 -5.30
N VAL A 126 -4.60 -12.65 -6.58
CA VAL A 126 -3.56 -13.26 -7.43
C VAL A 126 -2.17 -12.96 -6.88
N LEU A 127 -1.90 -11.70 -6.54
CA LEU A 127 -0.61 -11.33 -5.95
C LEU A 127 -0.36 -12.08 -4.64
N ARG A 128 -1.37 -12.19 -3.78
CA ARG A 128 -1.29 -12.94 -2.52
C ARG A 128 -0.91 -14.41 -2.76
N ILE A 129 -1.63 -15.09 -3.66
CA ILE A 129 -1.35 -16.49 -3.99
C ILE A 129 0.10 -16.68 -4.47
N LEU A 130 0.59 -15.76 -5.32
CA LEU A 130 1.97 -15.80 -5.78
C LEU A 130 2.96 -15.61 -4.63
N VAL A 131 2.73 -14.65 -3.75
CA VAL A 131 3.62 -14.40 -2.61
C VAL A 131 3.61 -15.60 -1.66
N GLU A 132 2.44 -16.13 -1.31
CA GLU A 132 2.30 -17.30 -0.43
C GLU A 132 2.94 -18.56 -1.02
N HIS A 133 2.95 -18.70 -2.34
CA HIS A 133 3.62 -19.82 -3.00
C HIS A 133 5.15 -19.77 -2.83
N TYR A 134 5.76 -18.60 -2.95
CA TYR A 134 7.21 -18.44 -2.83
C TYR A 134 7.68 -18.20 -1.39
N PHE A 135 6.82 -17.65 -0.56
CA PHE A 135 7.08 -17.31 0.84
C PHE A 135 5.92 -17.82 1.70
N PRO A 136 5.81 -19.14 1.92
CA PRO A 136 4.69 -19.70 2.67
C PRO A 136 4.64 -19.11 4.08
N PHE A 137 3.46 -18.64 4.48
CA PHE A 137 3.21 -18.20 5.84
C PHE A 137 3.31 -19.44 6.75
N ASN A 138 4.15 -19.38 7.76
CA ASN A 138 4.08 -20.32 8.87
C ASN A 138 3.00 -19.83 9.84
N ASP A 139 1.80 -20.39 9.77
CA ASP A 139 0.64 -20.04 10.60
C ASP A 139 0.91 -20.13 12.12
N ALA A 140 1.96 -20.87 12.51
CA ALA A 140 2.30 -21.09 13.92
C ALA A 140 2.79 -19.84 14.67
N ILE A 141 3.01 -18.69 14.01
CA ILE A 141 3.66 -17.53 14.64
C ILE A 141 2.82 -16.24 14.54
N ALA A 142 1.62 -16.31 13.96
CA ALA A 142 0.75 -15.15 13.82
C ALA A 142 0.19 -14.62 15.17
N GLU A 143 0.35 -15.37 16.25
CA GLU A 143 -0.23 -15.02 17.56
C GLU A 143 0.62 -14.10 18.44
N GLU A 144 1.91 -13.88 18.14
CA GLU A 144 2.81 -13.15 19.05
C GLU A 144 3.75 -12.15 18.35
N MET A 145 3.24 -11.21 17.54
CA MET A 145 4.08 -10.04 17.24
C MET A 145 3.80 -8.94 18.26
N PRO A 146 4.75 -8.65 19.17
CA PRO A 146 4.59 -7.53 20.11
C PRO A 146 4.51 -6.22 19.32
N TYR A 147 3.50 -5.44 19.59
CA TYR A 147 3.25 -4.10 19.04
C TYR A 147 4.46 -3.15 19.25
N GLU A 148 5.35 -3.49 20.19
CA GLU A 148 6.54 -2.74 20.59
C GLU A 148 7.68 -2.74 19.55
N GLN A 149 7.62 -3.58 18.52
CA GLN A 149 8.65 -3.61 17.46
C GLN A 149 8.32 -2.71 16.26
N LEU A 150 7.21 -2.00 16.28
CA LEU A 150 6.91 -0.98 15.29
C LEU A 150 7.77 0.26 15.54
N PRO A 151 8.39 0.84 14.49
CA PRO A 151 9.16 2.07 14.68
C PRO A 151 8.26 3.16 15.29
N ASP A 152 8.80 3.95 16.22
CA ASP A 152 8.14 5.11 16.84
C ASP A 152 7.64 6.06 15.75
N PHE A 153 6.35 5.97 15.43
CA PHE A 153 5.66 6.92 14.59
C PHE A 153 5.05 8.01 15.44
N VAL A 154 5.32 9.25 15.05
CA VAL A 154 4.70 10.41 15.66
C VAL A 154 3.17 10.25 15.52
N GLU A 155 2.49 10.14 16.64
CA GLU A 155 1.05 9.87 16.77
C GLU A 155 0.16 10.88 16.01
N SER A 156 0.70 12.06 15.72
CA SER A 156 0.05 13.15 14.98
C SER A 156 -0.18 12.89 13.48
N GLU A 157 0.40 11.84 12.90
CA GLU A 157 0.28 11.52 11.48
C GLU A 157 -0.63 10.30 11.20
N ARG A 158 -1.29 9.73 12.21
CA ARG A 158 -2.22 8.61 12.01
C ARG A 158 -3.47 9.05 11.26
N PRO A 159 -3.95 8.24 10.29
CA PRO A 159 -5.20 8.54 9.61
C PRO A 159 -6.38 8.56 10.57
N ILE A 160 -7.24 9.54 10.37
CA ILE A 160 -8.46 9.79 11.12
C ILE A 160 -9.37 8.54 11.10
N ASN A 161 -9.71 8.06 12.32
CA ASN A 161 -10.79 7.13 12.66
C ASN A 161 -11.15 6.04 11.64
N ARG A 162 -10.59 4.84 11.82
CA ARG A 162 -11.29 3.62 11.43
C ARG A 162 -12.27 3.24 12.56
N PRO A 163 -13.52 2.86 12.25
CA PRO A 163 -14.42 2.35 13.27
C PRO A 163 -13.82 1.09 13.90
N GLU A 164 -13.85 1.01 15.22
CA GLU A 164 -13.48 -0.18 15.96
C GLU A 164 -14.33 -1.37 15.48
N ILE A 165 -13.68 -2.40 14.96
CA ILE A 165 -14.35 -3.66 14.65
C ILE A 165 -14.62 -4.31 16.00
N ARG A 166 -15.88 -4.21 16.47
CA ARG A 166 -16.33 -4.95 17.66
C ARG A 166 -16.18 -6.44 17.36
N LYS A 167 -15.37 -7.11 18.17
CA LYS A 167 -15.35 -8.58 18.21
C LYS A 167 -16.76 -9.04 18.62
N ALA A 168 -17.41 -9.79 17.73
CA ALA A 168 -18.58 -10.61 18.05
C ALA A 168 -18.09 -11.98 18.51
#